data_c7b582855971e55c65a07e4515602f5e
#
_entry.id   c7b582855971e55c65a07e4515602f5e
#
_cell.length_a   1.000
_cell.length_b   1.000
_cell.length_c   1.000
_cell.angle_alpha   90.00
_cell.angle_beta   90.00
_cell.angle_gamma   90.00
#
_symmetry.space_group_name_H-M   'P 1'
#
loop_
_entity.id
_entity.type
_entity.pdbx_description
1 polymer ?
#
loop_
_entity_poly.entity_id
_entity_poly.type
_entity_poly.pdbx_seq_one_letter_code
_entity_poly.pdbx_strand_id
1 'polypeptide(L)'
;MDAYGADPTGRTDSTPAVKAALRHAKSMHRPVRVVFSKGTYQLYPERAETRELYVSNTVGADQRYRDKRIGLLVEDMHDVTIDGGGAELVYHGLQTAFASIRSANVTFTNFSFEYAAPEVVDASVASTGVTDGHAYRILSIPAGSPYRVDGTHIAWLGETSPATGQPYWSGVDGLQYTQIHDPKAQRTWRGDNPLFNDIAAVTDLGHRRIRIDYTTTARPEDAGLVYQMRLIERTEPGAFIWQSKNVTMRSMNARYLQSFGVVGQFSENISIDRVNFAPDPASGRSTASFADFVQMSGVKGKVSITRSVFDGPHDDPINIHGTYLEVVGRPGPSSLTLAYEHPQTAGFPQFAPGDEVEFTAKRTMTPLADAHAVVTAVDGPSGQDHNKPLTTMTVTFDRPVPAGVEINGTVVENITATPSVVIADNVFRNVPTRGVLVTTRKPVLITGNRFDGMSMASIYVSADAYQWYESGPVADLTIRGNSFTRPTGPVIFVEPTNQVVDPAKPVHHNIKVEHNFFDIGDVTVVDAKSVGGFAFTANTLRRLDTADHPPYSSPLFVFHGSSDIRIAHNHYDKGLNTSVVSD
;
A
#
# COMPACT_ATOMS: atom_id res chain seq x y z
N MET A 1 21.70 -19.99 10.83
CA MET A 1 21.30 -20.61 9.55
C MET A 1 22.32 -21.62 9.04
N ASP A 2 23.62 -21.36 9.17
CA ASP A 2 24.69 -22.23 8.65
C ASP A 2 24.64 -23.65 9.21
N ALA A 3 24.33 -23.82 10.51
CA ALA A 3 24.14 -25.12 11.14
C ALA A 3 23.02 -25.98 10.53
N TYR A 4 22.17 -25.41 9.70
CA TYR A 4 21.08 -26.08 8.99
C TYR A 4 21.39 -26.25 7.49
N GLY A 5 22.58 -25.83 7.04
CA GLY A 5 23.02 -25.95 5.66
C GLY A 5 22.53 -24.82 4.73
N ALA A 6 22.18 -23.64 5.28
CA ALA A 6 21.93 -22.46 4.46
C ALA A 6 23.22 -22.00 3.79
N ASP A 7 23.14 -21.65 2.50
CA ASP A 7 24.30 -21.30 1.67
C ASP A 7 24.44 -19.77 1.52
N PRO A 8 25.38 -19.14 2.27
CA PRO A 8 25.62 -17.72 2.17
C PRO A 8 26.32 -17.27 0.89
N THR A 9 26.71 -18.20 0.01
CA THR A 9 27.34 -17.88 -1.28
C THR A 9 26.32 -17.62 -2.39
N GLY A 10 25.02 -17.89 -2.12
CA GLY A 10 23.94 -17.70 -3.08
C GLY A 10 23.93 -18.69 -4.25
N ARG A 11 24.58 -19.84 -4.14
CA ARG A 11 24.67 -20.83 -5.22
C ARG A 11 23.58 -21.89 -5.17
N THR A 12 23.02 -22.12 -3.98
CA THR A 12 22.03 -23.17 -3.76
C THR A 12 20.79 -22.62 -3.05
N ASP A 13 19.67 -23.35 -3.18
CA ASP A 13 18.41 -23.03 -2.51
C ASP A 13 18.53 -23.22 -0.99
N SER A 14 18.44 -22.14 -0.25
CA SER A 14 18.49 -22.10 1.20
C SER A 14 17.12 -22.27 1.86
N THR A 15 16.03 -22.37 1.11
CA THR A 15 14.66 -22.50 1.66
C THR A 15 14.51 -23.68 2.62
N PRO A 16 15.02 -24.90 2.31
CA PRO A 16 14.93 -26.03 3.25
C PRO A 16 15.65 -25.79 4.57
N ALA A 17 16.82 -25.14 4.53
CA ALA A 17 17.60 -24.82 5.73
C ALA A 17 16.89 -23.78 6.60
N VAL A 18 16.33 -22.74 5.99
CA VAL A 18 15.51 -21.71 6.67
C VAL A 18 14.32 -22.36 7.36
N LYS A 19 13.58 -23.19 6.64
CA LYS A 19 12.44 -23.94 7.16
C LYS A 19 12.81 -24.86 8.34
N ALA A 20 13.91 -25.59 8.23
CA ALA A 20 14.40 -26.45 9.31
C ALA A 20 14.79 -25.65 10.56
N ALA A 21 15.49 -24.52 10.39
CA ALA A 21 15.88 -23.64 11.48
C ALA A 21 14.67 -23.05 12.21
N LEU A 22 13.65 -22.57 11.49
CA LEU A 22 12.44 -21.99 12.06
C LEU A 22 11.59 -23.07 12.77
N ARG A 23 11.47 -24.27 12.22
CA ARG A 23 10.80 -25.39 12.88
C ARG A 23 11.51 -25.80 14.18
N HIS A 24 12.84 -25.85 14.19
CA HIS A 24 13.60 -26.11 15.40
C HIS A 24 13.40 -24.96 16.41
N ALA A 25 13.50 -23.71 15.98
CA ALA A 25 13.24 -22.57 16.86
C ALA A 25 11.86 -22.66 17.52
N LYS A 26 10.81 -23.03 16.77
CA LYS A 26 9.45 -23.24 17.28
C LYS A 26 9.42 -24.35 18.36
N SER A 27 10.12 -25.46 18.16
CA SER A 27 10.15 -26.58 19.09
C SER A 27 10.85 -26.29 20.44
N MET A 28 11.63 -25.21 20.51
CA MET A 28 12.36 -24.82 21.72
C MET A 28 11.45 -24.23 22.81
N HIS A 29 10.27 -23.71 22.46
CA HIS A 29 9.31 -23.09 23.39
C HIS A 29 9.92 -22.04 24.34
N ARG A 30 10.88 -21.26 23.88
CA ARG A 30 11.59 -20.21 24.63
C ARG A 30 11.99 -19.07 23.70
N PRO A 31 12.41 -17.90 24.23
CA PRO A 31 12.97 -16.85 23.42
C PRO A 31 14.10 -17.34 22.52
N VAL A 32 14.04 -17.01 21.23
CA VAL A 32 15.03 -17.45 20.23
C VAL A 32 15.48 -16.30 19.33
N ARG A 33 16.74 -16.35 18.94
CA ARG A 33 17.30 -15.50 17.90
C ARG A 33 17.83 -16.39 16.79
N VAL A 34 17.22 -16.29 15.63
CA VAL A 34 17.64 -17.00 14.41
C VAL A 34 18.52 -16.04 13.61
N VAL A 35 19.78 -16.43 13.38
CA VAL A 35 20.79 -15.56 12.80
C VAL A 35 21.24 -16.10 11.45
N PHE A 36 21.29 -15.21 10.45
CA PHE A 36 21.98 -15.44 9.17
C PHE A 36 23.42 -14.93 9.26
N SER A 37 24.36 -15.63 8.68
CA SER A 37 25.67 -15.05 8.40
C SER A 37 25.60 -14.06 7.25
N LYS A 38 26.53 -13.12 7.18
CA LYS A 38 26.59 -12.19 6.06
C LYS A 38 26.82 -12.96 4.77
N GLY A 39 26.00 -12.70 3.76
CA GLY A 39 26.05 -13.37 2.45
C GLY A 39 24.74 -13.20 1.71
N THR A 40 24.63 -13.83 0.55
CA THR A 40 23.42 -13.85 -0.28
C THR A 40 22.77 -15.22 -0.20
N TYR A 41 21.47 -15.27 0.04
CA TYR A 41 20.70 -16.51 0.19
C TYR A 41 19.59 -16.55 -0.85
N GLN A 42 19.52 -17.64 -1.63
CA GLN A 42 18.46 -17.89 -2.61
C GLN A 42 17.31 -18.63 -1.94
N LEU A 43 16.07 -18.15 -2.14
CA LEU A 43 14.86 -18.69 -1.53
C LEU A 43 13.79 -18.96 -2.60
N TYR A 44 13.42 -20.24 -2.78
CA TYR A 44 12.51 -20.68 -3.83
C TYR A 44 11.13 -21.09 -3.29
N PRO A 45 10.03 -20.76 -3.99
CA PRO A 45 8.67 -21.04 -3.53
C PRO A 45 8.33 -22.53 -3.48
N GLU A 46 9.00 -23.38 -4.28
CA GLU A 46 8.71 -24.82 -4.35
C GLU A 46 8.94 -25.55 -3.03
N ARG A 47 9.84 -25.03 -2.20
CA ARG A 47 10.20 -25.63 -0.91
C ARG A 47 9.78 -24.79 0.30
N ALA A 48 9.14 -23.65 0.06
CA ALA A 48 8.62 -22.76 1.08
C ALA A 48 7.50 -23.42 1.90
N GLU A 49 7.15 -22.83 3.04
CA GLU A 49 5.94 -23.20 3.76
C GLU A 49 4.71 -22.70 3.01
N THR A 50 3.64 -23.49 3.00
CA THR A 50 2.38 -23.13 2.34
C THR A 50 1.29 -22.98 3.39
N ARG A 51 0.49 -21.91 3.28
CA ARG A 51 -0.69 -21.69 4.13
C ARG A 51 -1.84 -21.20 3.27
N GLU A 52 -3.03 -21.71 3.55
CA GLU A 52 -4.26 -21.12 3.03
C GLU A 52 -4.53 -19.83 3.78
N LEU A 53 -4.44 -18.69 3.08
CA LEU A 53 -4.58 -17.36 3.66
C LEU A 53 -5.41 -16.46 2.74
N TYR A 54 -6.30 -15.69 3.36
CA TYR A 54 -7.08 -14.63 2.73
C TYR A 54 -6.59 -13.29 3.27
N VAL A 55 -6.10 -12.45 2.37
CA VAL A 55 -5.41 -11.21 2.70
C VAL A 55 -6.20 -10.03 2.13
N SER A 56 -6.45 -9.02 2.95
CA SER A 56 -7.16 -7.81 2.56
C SER A 56 -6.49 -7.15 1.34
N ASN A 57 -7.30 -6.65 0.41
CA ASN A 57 -6.90 -5.92 -0.79
C ASN A 57 -5.95 -6.70 -1.74
N THR A 58 -6.09 -8.03 -1.75
CA THR A 58 -5.41 -8.93 -2.71
C THR A 58 -6.43 -9.55 -3.67
N VAL A 59 -6.31 -10.82 -3.97
CA VAL A 59 -7.18 -11.52 -4.94
C VAL A 59 -8.57 -11.92 -4.39
N GLY A 60 -8.89 -11.52 -3.17
CA GLY A 60 -10.23 -11.70 -2.60
C GLY A 60 -10.66 -13.17 -2.52
N ALA A 61 -11.81 -13.48 -3.10
CA ALA A 61 -12.41 -14.81 -3.08
C ALA A 61 -11.85 -15.77 -4.15
N ASP A 62 -10.84 -15.38 -4.92
CA ASP A 62 -10.27 -16.25 -5.97
C ASP A 62 -9.49 -17.41 -5.35
N GLN A 63 -10.08 -18.60 -5.42
CA GLN A 63 -9.55 -19.83 -4.84
C GLN A 63 -8.22 -20.29 -5.45
N ARG A 64 -7.86 -19.82 -6.66
CA ARG A 64 -6.59 -20.16 -7.31
C ARG A 64 -5.39 -19.67 -6.53
N TYR A 65 -5.56 -18.58 -5.76
CA TYR A 65 -4.50 -17.90 -5.03
C TYR A 65 -4.62 -18.00 -3.50
N ARG A 66 -5.44 -18.93 -2.99
CA ARG A 66 -5.61 -19.11 -1.53
C ARG A 66 -4.34 -19.62 -0.84
N ASP A 67 -3.57 -20.47 -1.52
CA ASP A 67 -2.38 -21.11 -0.99
C ASP A 67 -1.17 -20.18 -1.15
N LYS A 68 -0.80 -19.46 -0.08
CA LYS A 68 0.36 -18.57 -0.05
C LYS A 68 1.63 -19.34 0.30
N ARG A 69 2.68 -19.11 -0.47
CA ARG A 69 4.01 -19.66 -0.22
C ARG A 69 4.84 -18.64 0.55
N ILE A 70 5.46 -19.06 1.65
CA ILE A 70 6.08 -18.13 2.61
C ILE A 70 7.54 -18.53 2.83
N GLY A 71 8.46 -17.64 2.48
CA GLY A 71 9.90 -17.88 2.59
C GLY A 71 10.38 -18.00 4.04
N LEU A 72 10.05 -17.02 4.90
CA LEU A 72 10.34 -17.09 6.34
C LEU A 72 9.03 -17.05 7.13
N LEU A 73 8.60 -18.17 7.68
CA LEU A 73 7.37 -18.27 8.46
C LEU A 73 7.64 -18.35 9.97
N VAL A 74 7.24 -17.32 10.70
CA VAL A 74 7.13 -17.31 12.16
C VAL A 74 5.66 -17.52 12.52
N GLU A 75 5.31 -18.70 13.02
CA GLU A 75 3.92 -19.09 13.28
C GLU A 75 3.75 -19.76 14.63
N ASP A 76 2.75 -19.29 15.42
CA ASP A 76 2.48 -19.78 16.79
C ASP A 76 3.74 -19.75 17.68
N MET A 77 4.48 -18.65 17.64
CA MET A 77 5.73 -18.45 18.38
C MET A 77 5.69 -17.16 19.19
N HIS A 78 6.54 -17.07 20.19
CA HIS A 78 6.71 -15.86 20.99
C HIS A 78 8.20 -15.55 21.23
N ASP A 79 8.53 -14.27 21.40
CA ASP A 79 9.89 -13.78 21.69
C ASP A 79 10.92 -14.23 20.65
N VAL A 80 10.62 -13.97 19.37
CA VAL A 80 11.43 -14.41 18.22
C VAL A 80 12.13 -13.22 17.56
N THR A 81 13.43 -13.33 17.38
CA THR A 81 14.19 -12.39 16.54
C THR A 81 14.77 -13.11 15.33
N ILE A 82 14.40 -12.67 14.14
CA ILE A 82 15.04 -13.04 12.88
C ILE A 82 16.06 -11.94 12.56
N ASP A 83 17.34 -12.27 12.73
CA ASP A 83 18.44 -11.34 12.49
C ASP A 83 19.22 -11.74 11.26
N GLY A 84 19.16 -10.91 10.24
CA GLY A 84 19.87 -11.16 8.99
C GLY A 84 21.38 -11.02 9.05
N GLY A 85 21.96 -10.41 10.10
CA GLY A 85 23.42 -10.23 10.17
C GLY A 85 24.01 -9.45 8.99
N GLY A 86 23.23 -8.65 8.29
CA GLY A 86 23.60 -7.98 7.04
C GLY A 86 23.50 -8.87 5.79
N ALA A 87 22.77 -9.99 5.86
CA ALA A 87 22.50 -10.86 4.73
C ALA A 87 21.58 -10.19 3.70
N GLU A 88 21.68 -10.70 2.48
CA GLU A 88 20.79 -10.43 1.37
C GLU A 88 19.95 -11.68 1.07
N LEU A 89 18.62 -11.54 1.12
CA LEU A 89 17.67 -12.59 0.82
C LEU A 89 17.09 -12.34 -0.57
N VAL A 90 17.39 -13.22 -1.52
CA VAL A 90 16.88 -13.15 -2.89
C VAL A 90 15.76 -14.16 -3.03
N TYR A 91 14.55 -13.66 -3.22
CA TYR A 91 13.37 -14.47 -3.43
C TYR A 91 13.15 -14.74 -4.92
N HIS A 92 12.72 -15.95 -5.25
CA HIS A 92 12.39 -16.38 -6.60
C HIS A 92 10.88 -16.58 -6.74
N GLY A 93 10.35 -16.33 -7.92
CA GLY A 93 8.96 -16.55 -8.26
C GLY A 93 7.96 -15.76 -7.40
N LEU A 94 6.76 -16.31 -7.27
CA LEU A 94 5.66 -15.71 -6.50
C LEU A 94 5.61 -16.31 -5.10
N GLN A 95 6.00 -15.53 -4.10
CA GLN A 95 5.95 -15.92 -2.70
C GLN A 95 5.93 -14.71 -1.77
N THR A 96 5.39 -14.88 -0.59
CA THR A 96 5.50 -13.94 0.53
C THR A 96 6.90 -14.03 1.14
N ALA A 97 7.62 -12.91 1.22
CA ALA A 97 8.99 -12.90 1.72
C ALA A 97 9.08 -13.44 3.16
N PHE A 98 8.27 -12.88 4.05
CA PHE A 98 8.17 -13.37 5.43
C PHE A 98 6.78 -13.15 6.00
N ALA A 99 6.42 -13.96 7.00
CA ALA A 99 5.17 -13.78 7.72
C ALA A 99 5.33 -14.01 9.23
N SER A 100 4.54 -13.24 10.00
CA SER A 100 4.27 -13.48 11.43
C SER A 100 2.80 -13.82 11.58
N ILE A 101 2.50 -15.06 11.97
CA ILE A 101 1.12 -15.58 12.08
C ILE A 101 0.89 -16.06 13.50
N ARG A 102 -0.15 -15.54 14.18
CA ARG A 102 -0.53 -15.91 15.56
C ARG A 102 0.66 -15.94 16.55
N SER A 103 1.55 -14.96 16.38
CA SER A 103 2.81 -14.89 17.13
C SER A 103 2.91 -13.59 17.93
N ALA A 104 3.78 -13.56 18.92
CA ALA A 104 3.96 -12.39 19.77
C ALA A 104 5.44 -12.04 19.98
N ASN A 105 5.74 -10.72 20.10
CA ASN A 105 7.09 -10.20 20.32
C ASN A 105 8.07 -10.66 19.22
N VAL A 106 7.71 -10.45 17.95
CA VAL A 106 8.49 -10.87 16.77
C VAL A 106 9.27 -9.69 16.23
N THR A 107 10.56 -9.88 15.97
CA THR A 107 11.42 -8.86 15.34
C THR A 107 12.10 -9.42 14.11
N PHE A 108 11.90 -8.76 12.97
CA PHE A 108 12.68 -8.92 11.74
C PHE A 108 13.66 -7.77 11.64
N THR A 109 14.96 -8.08 11.51
CA THR A 109 15.98 -7.03 11.56
C THR A 109 17.23 -7.36 10.75
N ASN A 110 17.91 -6.31 10.27
CA ASN A 110 19.28 -6.33 9.80
C ASN A 110 19.51 -7.25 8.59
N PHE A 111 18.61 -7.19 7.59
CA PHE A 111 18.79 -7.83 6.29
C PHE A 111 18.21 -6.99 5.15
N SER A 112 18.69 -7.24 3.95
CA SER A 112 18.11 -6.75 2.72
C SER A 112 17.33 -7.88 2.04
N PHE A 113 16.26 -7.54 1.32
CA PHE A 113 15.58 -8.53 0.51
C PHE A 113 15.07 -7.94 -0.80
N GLU A 114 15.04 -8.77 -1.82
CA GLU A 114 14.52 -8.45 -3.15
C GLU A 114 14.01 -9.71 -3.85
N TYR A 115 13.45 -9.51 -5.04
CA TYR A 115 13.03 -10.61 -5.93
C TYR A 115 13.89 -10.62 -7.18
N ALA A 116 14.33 -11.82 -7.61
CA ALA A 116 15.21 -12.00 -8.77
C ALA A 116 14.57 -11.49 -10.07
N ALA A 117 13.26 -11.70 -10.24
CA ALA A 117 12.48 -11.21 -11.38
C ALA A 117 11.13 -10.63 -10.92
N PRO A 118 11.09 -9.33 -10.58
CA PRO A 118 9.86 -8.63 -10.17
C PRO A 118 8.75 -8.69 -11.22
N GLU A 119 7.48 -8.62 -10.75
CA GLU A 119 6.30 -8.55 -11.62
C GLU A 119 6.06 -7.15 -12.22
N VAL A 120 6.83 -6.14 -11.84
CA VAL A 120 6.82 -4.82 -12.47
C VAL A 120 7.98 -4.72 -13.46
N VAL A 121 7.67 -4.30 -14.68
CA VAL A 121 8.66 -4.04 -15.73
C VAL A 121 8.92 -2.55 -15.84
N ASP A 122 10.16 -2.14 -15.65
CA ASP A 122 10.63 -0.76 -15.84
C ASP A 122 11.23 -0.61 -17.25
N ALA A 123 10.46 -0.16 -18.23
CA ALA A 123 10.93 0.05 -19.59
C ALA A 123 11.38 1.51 -19.79
N SER A 124 12.70 1.75 -19.79
CA SER A 124 13.26 3.08 -20.00
C SER A 124 13.36 3.42 -21.49
N VAL A 125 12.86 4.58 -21.90
CA VAL A 125 13.02 5.09 -23.27
C VAL A 125 14.42 5.68 -23.42
N ALA A 126 15.35 4.89 -23.92
CA ALA A 126 16.75 5.30 -24.10
C ALA A 126 16.92 6.35 -25.21
N SER A 127 16.16 6.26 -26.28
CA SER A 127 16.16 7.25 -27.37
C SER A 127 14.91 7.17 -28.22
N THR A 128 14.60 8.26 -28.93
CA THR A 128 13.51 8.38 -29.89
C THR A 128 14.02 8.99 -31.20
N GLY A 129 13.34 8.73 -32.31
CA GLY A 129 13.69 9.33 -33.60
C GLY A 129 12.68 9.02 -34.69
N VAL A 130 13.06 9.39 -35.93
CA VAL A 130 12.34 9.04 -37.16
C VAL A 130 13.35 8.48 -38.16
N THR A 131 13.04 7.33 -38.77
CA THR A 131 13.84 6.70 -39.82
C THR A 131 12.91 6.24 -40.93
N ASP A 132 13.24 6.55 -42.17
CA ASP A 132 12.46 6.19 -43.35
C ASP A 132 10.96 6.60 -43.25
N GLY A 133 10.68 7.75 -42.61
CA GLY A 133 9.33 8.25 -42.41
C GLY A 133 8.57 7.58 -41.23
N HIS A 134 9.18 6.69 -40.48
CA HIS A 134 8.58 6.02 -39.34
C HIS A 134 9.20 6.49 -38.01
N ALA A 135 8.36 6.81 -37.05
CA ALA A 135 8.79 7.12 -35.69
C ALA A 135 9.29 5.83 -34.99
N TYR A 136 10.25 5.99 -34.08
CA TYR A 136 10.70 4.85 -33.28
C TYR A 136 11.05 5.24 -31.84
N ARG A 137 11.01 4.25 -30.95
CA ARG A 137 11.61 4.27 -29.61
C ARG A 137 12.62 3.14 -29.48
N ILE A 138 13.71 3.40 -28.74
CA ILE A 138 14.60 2.34 -28.26
C ILE A 138 14.41 2.25 -26.76
N LEU A 139 13.97 1.08 -26.28
CA LEU A 139 13.80 0.79 -24.87
C LEU A 139 15.06 0.13 -24.31
N SER A 140 15.39 0.43 -23.05
CA SER A 140 16.36 -0.29 -22.22
C SER A 140 15.62 -0.99 -21.10
N ILE A 141 15.86 -2.30 -20.94
CA ILE A 141 15.13 -3.17 -20.01
C ILE A 141 16.07 -3.65 -18.90
N PRO A 142 15.69 -3.54 -17.59
CA PRO A 142 16.50 -4.02 -16.47
C PRO A 142 16.81 -5.52 -16.55
N ALA A 143 17.90 -5.96 -15.96
CA ALA A 143 18.34 -7.36 -16.00
C ALA A 143 17.32 -8.33 -15.38
N GLY A 144 16.60 -7.91 -14.34
CA GLY A 144 15.57 -8.70 -13.66
C GLY A 144 14.23 -8.82 -14.39
N SER A 145 14.10 -8.31 -15.64
CA SER A 145 12.86 -8.39 -16.44
C SER A 145 13.11 -9.18 -17.73
N PRO A 146 13.11 -10.52 -17.71
CA PRO A 146 13.26 -11.34 -18.91
C PRO A 146 12.16 -11.07 -19.93
N TYR A 147 12.49 -11.07 -21.21
CA TYR A 147 11.53 -10.85 -22.29
C TYR A 147 11.87 -11.68 -23.54
N ARG A 148 10.89 -11.80 -24.43
CA ARG A 148 11.03 -12.32 -25.79
C ARG A 148 10.23 -11.44 -26.75
N VAL A 149 10.84 -11.11 -27.89
CA VAL A 149 10.12 -10.48 -28.99
C VAL A 149 9.41 -11.56 -29.80
N ASP A 150 8.14 -11.36 -30.11
CA ASP A 150 7.27 -12.28 -30.84
C ASP A 150 6.43 -11.49 -31.86
N GLY A 151 6.94 -11.41 -33.09
CA GLY A 151 6.35 -10.57 -34.13
C GLY A 151 6.37 -9.08 -33.76
N THR A 152 5.19 -8.48 -33.63
CA THR A 152 5.01 -7.07 -33.20
C THR A 152 4.77 -6.94 -31.69
N HIS A 153 4.92 -8.03 -30.93
CA HIS A 153 4.66 -8.07 -29.49
C HIS A 153 5.93 -8.28 -28.68
N ILE A 154 5.91 -7.84 -27.43
CA ILE A 154 6.92 -8.14 -26.43
C ILE A 154 6.25 -9.01 -25.35
N ALA A 155 6.69 -10.25 -25.24
CA ALA A 155 6.31 -11.14 -24.15
C ALA A 155 7.26 -10.92 -22.95
N TRP A 156 6.72 -10.45 -21.84
CA TRP A 156 7.41 -10.36 -20.56
C TRP A 156 7.31 -11.71 -19.85
N LEU A 157 8.39 -12.15 -19.32
CA LEU A 157 8.49 -13.44 -18.67
C LEU A 157 8.97 -13.22 -17.24
N GLY A 158 8.36 -13.92 -16.30
CA GLY A 158 8.96 -14.09 -15.00
C GLY A 158 10.15 -15.04 -15.08
N GLU A 159 10.79 -15.26 -13.95
CA GLU A 159 11.80 -16.28 -13.82
C GLU A 159 11.20 -17.68 -14.09
N THR A 160 11.99 -18.55 -14.70
CA THR A 160 11.58 -19.95 -14.96
C THR A 160 11.69 -20.77 -13.68
N SER A 161 10.59 -21.41 -13.27
CA SER A 161 10.59 -22.35 -12.14
C SER A 161 11.48 -23.54 -12.44
N PRO A 162 12.44 -23.87 -11.56
CA PRO A 162 13.30 -25.05 -11.72
C PRO A 162 12.51 -26.37 -11.60
N ALA A 163 11.31 -26.34 -11.00
CA ALA A 163 10.49 -27.54 -10.84
C ALA A 163 9.58 -27.81 -12.03
N THR A 164 9.05 -26.77 -12.68
CA THR A 164 8.05 -26.91 -13.75
C THR A 164 8.61 -26.61 -15.14
N GLY A 165 9.74 -25.90 -15.24
CA GLY A 165 10.28 -25.37 -16.48
C GLY A 165 9.43 -24.27 -17.12
N GLN A 166 8.42 -23.73 -16.41
CA GLN A 166 7.55 -22.66 -16.87
C GLN A 166 7.86 -21.35 -16.14
N PRO A 167 7.60 -20.18 -16.74
CA PRO A 167 7.69 -18.91 -16.04
C PRO A 167 6.73 -18.87 -14.85
N TYR A 168 7.15 -18.26 -13.73
CA TYR A 168 6.25 -18.03 -12.59
C TYR A 168 5.10 -17.07 -12.91
N TRP A 169 5.37 -16.12 -13.81
CA TRP A 169 4.36 -15.21 -14.34
C TRP A 169 4.72 -14.83 -15.78
N SER A 170 3.78 -14.34 -16.54
CA SER A 170 4.01 -13.80 -17.89
C SER A 170 2.94 -12.77 -18.26
N GLY A 171 3.28 -11.91 -19.21
CA GLY A 171 2.35 -10.95 -19.78
C GLY A 171 2.86 -10.44 -21.13
N VAL A 172 2.09 -9.56 -21.78
CA VAL A 172 2.40 -9.07 -23.12
C VAL A 172 2.30 -7.55 -23.16
N ASP A 173 3.19 -6.91 -23.90
CA ASP A 173 3.18 -5.50 -24.24
C ASP A 173 3.11 -4.57 -23.00
N GLY A 174 2.13 -3.66 -22.93
CA GLY A 174 1.95 -2.70 -21.84
C GLY A 174 1.44 -3.31 -20.53
N LEU A 175 1.22 -4.63 -20.48
CA LEU A 175 0.56 -5.30 -19.38
C LEU A 175 -0.84 -4.69 -19.13
N GLN A 176 -1.24 -4.46 -17.89
CA GLN A 176 -2.62 -3.99 -17.58
C GLN A 176 -2.65 -2.64 -16.87
N TYR A 177 -1.53 -2.22 -16.28
CA TYR A 177 -1.44 -0.99 -15.52
C TYR A 177 -0.06 -0.35 -15.71
N THR A 178 -0.05 0.97 -15.96
CA THR A 178 1.18 1.72 -16.21
C THR A 178 1.29 2.97 -15.35
N GLN A 179 2.50 3.24 -14.90
CA GLN A 179 2.95 4.51 -14.35
C GLN A 179 4.14 5.01 -15.16
N ILE A 180 4.36 6.31 -15.10
CA ILE A 180 5.48 6.96 -15.79
C ILE A 180 6.36 7.61 -14.74
N HIS A 181 7.65 7.28 -14.78
CA HIS A 181 8.67 7.90 -13.94
C HIS A 181 9.59 8.77 -14.78
N ASP A 182 9.78 10.01 -14.36
CA ASP A 182 10.79 10.93 -14.87
C ASP A 182 11.97 10.99 -13.90
N PRO A 183 13.09 10.33 -14.20
CA PRO A 183 14.28 10.34 -13.34
C PRO A 183 14.90 11.74 -13.19
N LYS A 184 14.75 12.62 -14.20
CA LYS A 184 15.27 13.98 -14.17
C LYS A 184 14.46 14.89 -13.25
N ALA A 185 13.13 14.79 -13.34
CA ALA A 185 12.23 15.55 -12.46
C ALA A 185 12.08 14.92 -11.07
N GLN A 186 12.54 13.68 -10.88
CA GLN A 186 12.32 12.87 -9.65
C GLN A 186 10.83 12.81 -9.30
N ARG A 187 10.05 12.33 -10.26
CA ARG A 187 8.59 12.29 -10.16
C ARG A 187 8.01 11.08 -10.85
N THR A 188 6.97 10.50 -10.26
CA THR A 188 6.22 9.37 -10.83
C THR A 188 4.73 9.71 -10.82
N TRP A 189 4.01 9.39 -11.89
CA TRP A 189 2.55 9.62 -11.98
C TRP A 189 1.86 8.50 -12.77
N ARG A 190 0.57 8.34 -12.57
CA ARG A 190 -0.27 7.45 -13.40
C ARG A 190 -0.47 8.07 -14.78
N GLY A 191 -0.36 7.29 -15.84
CA GLY A 191 -0.51 7.79 -17.20
C GLY A 191 -0.71 6.68 -18.23
N ASP A 192 -1.11 7.09 -19.42
CA ASP A 192 -1.28 6.19 -20.56
C ASP A 192 0.07 5.64 -21.03
N ASN A 193 0.03 4.44 -21.61
CA ASN A 193 1.20 3.78 -22.16
C ASN A 193 1.21 3.83 -23.70
N PRO A 194 1.90 4.81 -24.30
CA PRO A 194 1.96 4.92 -25.75
C PRO A 194 2.98 3.97 -26.40
N LEU A 195 3.73 3.19 -25.64
CA LEU A 195 4.78 2.33 -26.18
C LEU A 195 4.23 1.27 -27.14
N PHE A 196 3.00 0.83 -26.90
CA PHE A 196 2.38 -0.28 -27.62
C PHE A 196 1.24 0.11 -28.55
N ASN A 197 1.12 1.41 -28.85
CA ASN A 197 0.15 1.91 -29.82
C ASN A 197 0.80 2.00 -31.20
N ASP A 198 0.04 1.68 -32.27
CA ASP A 198 0.45 1.86 -33.67
C ASP A 198 1.80 1.20 -34.05
N ILE A 199 2.11 0.04 -33.49
CA ILE A 199 3.36 -0.69 -33.74
C ILE A 199 3.39 -1.17 -35.20
N ALA A 200 4.49 -0.86 -35.90
CA ALA A 200 4.82 -1.39 -37.22
C ALA A 200 5.76 -2.61 -37.10
N ALA A 201 6.77 -2.54 -36.23
CA ALA A 201 7.73 -3.61 -36.00
C ALA A 201 8.34 -3.54 -34.59
N VAL A 202 8.76 -4.68 -34.08
CA VAL A 202 9.55 -4.80 -32.85
C VAL A 202 10.83 -5.58 -33.16
N THR A 203 11.98 -5.05 -32.75
CA THR A 203 13.29 -5.67 -33.01
C THR A 203 14.08 -5.73 -31.70
N ASP A 204 14.53 -6.94 -31.34
CA ASP A 204 15.52 -7.10 -30.28
C ASP A 204 16.91 -6.71 -30.80
N LEU A 205 17.48 -5.65 -30.26
CA LEU A 205 18.83 -5.17 -30.62
C LEU A 205 19.94 -5.86 -29.84
N GLY A 206 19.60 -6.82 -28.98
CA GLY A 206 20.52 -7.40 -28.01
C GLY A 206 20.87 -6.45 -26.88
N HIS A 207 21.68 -6.90 -25.92
CA HIS A 207 22.10 -6.13 -24.75
C HIS A 207 20.92 -5.48 -23.99
N ARG A 208 19.78 -6.19 -23.94
CA ARG A 208 18.53 -5.75 -23.30
C ARG A 208 17.96 -4.45 -23.86
N ARG A 209 18.12 -4.24 -25.15
CA ARG A 209 17.57 -3.11 -25.89
C ARG A 209 16.58 -3.59 -26.92
N ILE A 210 15.41 -2.96 -26.95
CA ILE A 210 14.31 -3.27 -27.88
C ILE A 210 14.02 -2.01 -28.68
N ARG A 211 13.96 -2.13 -30.01
CA ARG A 211 13.47 -1.08 -30.90
C ARG A 211 12.02 -1.37 -31.25
N ILE A 212 11.18 -0.37 -31.08
CA ILE A 212 9.79 -0.36 -31.54
C ILE A 212 9.67 0.71 -32.64
N ASP A 213 9.33 0.29 -33.85
CA ASP A 213 9.00 1.18 -34.97
C ASP A 213 7.47 1.31 -35.05
N TYR A 214 7.00 2.52 -35.36
CA TYR A 214 5.58 2.89 -35.38
C TYR A 214 5.11 3.19 -36.81
N THR A 215 3.81 3.03 -37.04
CA THR A 215 3.18 3.46 -38.30
C THR A 215 3.07 4.99 -38.39
N THR A 216 3.22 5.70 -37.29
CA THR A 216 3.19 7.16 -37.21
C THR A 216 4.53 7.79 -37.61
N THR A 217 4.51 9.07 -38.00
CA THR A 217 5.69 9.82 -38.44
C THR A 217 6.19 10.85 -37.42
N ALA A 218 5.38 11.16 -36.40
CA ALA A 218 5.72 12.14 -35.39
C ALA A 218 6.72 11.54 -34.38
N ARG A 219 7.91 12.15 -34.25
CA ARG A 219 8.91 11.75 -33.26
C ARG A 219 8.34 11.81 -31.85
N PRO A 220 8.43 10.72 -31.07
CA PRO A 220 8.06 10.76 -29.64
C PRO A 220 9.02 11.66 -28.83
N GLU A 221 8.47 12.37 -27.83
CA GLU A 221 9.23 13.32 -26.99
C GLU A 221 9.50 12.80 -25.57
N ASP A 222 9.36 11.50 -25.37
CA ASP A 222 9.45 10.84 -24.06
C ASP A 222 10.81 10.16 -23.79
N ALA A 223 11.87 10.54 -24.51
CA ALA A 223 13.21 10.04 -24.24
C ALA A 223 13.66 10.42 -22.82
N GLY A 224 14.11 9.40 -22.07
CA GLY A 224 14.51 9.51 -20.66
C GLY A 224 13.40 9.12 -19.67
N LEU A 225 12.15 8.99 -20.10
CA LEU A 225 11.08 8.48 -19.23
C LEU A 225 11.17 6.97 -19.04
N VAL A 226 10.64 6.49 -17.92
CA VAL A 226 10.52 5.07 -17.60
C VAL A 226 9.03 4.72 -17.50
N TYR A 227 8.58 3.77 -18.30
CA TYR A 227 7.26 3.19 -18.22
C TYR A 227 7.29 1.98 -17.30
N GLN A 228 6.66 2.10 -16.15
CA GLN A 228 6.57 1.06 -15.12
C GLN A 228 5.26 0.32 -15.33
N MET A 229 5.32 -0.94 -15.73
CA MET A 229 4.17 -1.74 -16.18
C MET A 229 3.99 -2.98 -15.34
N ARG A 230 2.73 -3.36 -15.02
CA ARG A 230 2.40 -4.57 -14.26
C ARG A 230 1.04 -5.16 -14.62
N LEU A 231 0.83 -6.39 -14.19
CA LEU A 231 -0.51 -6.99 -14.08
C LEU A 231 -1.30 -6.31 -12.94
N ILE A 232 -2.59 -6.60 -12.81
CA ILE A 232 -3.43 -6.04 -11.75
C ILE A 232 -3.65 -6.99 -10.57
N GLU A 233 -3.48 -8.29 -10.77
CA GLU A 233 -3.72 -9.30 -9.74
C GLU A 233 -2.65 -9.25 -8.65
N ARG A 234 -3.08 -8.98 -7.42
CA ARG A 234 -2.25 -8.99 -6.21
C ARG A 234 -2.29 -10.38 -5.58
N THR A 235 -1.51 -11.32 -6.10
CA THR A 235 -1.62 -12.75 -5.76
C THR A 235 -1.04 -13.11 -4.39
N GLU A 236 -0.02 -12.36 -3.92
CA GLU A 236 0.68 -12.58 -2.67
C GLU A 236 0.79 -11.27 -1.87
N PRO A 237 0.80 -11.26 -0.53
CA PRO A 237 1.37 -10.14 0.20
C PRO A 237 2.90 -10.18 0.11
N GLY A 238 3.56 -9.03 0.00
CA GLY A 238 5.03 -8.95 0.03
C GLY A 238 5.60 -9.45 1.35
N ALA A 239 4.95 -9.06 2.47
CA ALA A 239 5.12 -9.64 3.80
C ALA A 239 3.77 -9.62 4.53
N PHE A 240 3.54 -10.54 5.50
CA PHE A 240 2.25 -10.69 6.16
C PHE A 240 2.36 -10.78 7.68
N ILE A 241 1.59 -9.95 8.39
CA ILE A 241 1.49 -9.93 9.85
C ILE A 241 0.04 -10.15 10.21
N TRP A 242 -0.32 -11.37 10.62
CA TRP A 242 -1.70 -11.78 10.86
C TRP A 242 -1.91 -12.32 12.26
N GLN A 243 -2.91 -11.77 12.98
CA GLN A 243 -3.27 -12.18 14.34
C GLN A 243 -2.05 -12.23 15.29
N SER A 244 -1.08 -11.34 15.05
CA SER A 244 0.16 -11.29 15.81
C SER A 244 0.22 -10.03 16.69
N LYS A 245 1.04 -10.07 17.74
CA LYS A 245 1.17 -8.98 18.70
C LYS A 245 2.63 -8.53 18.85
N ASN A 246 2.86 -7.22 18.92
CA ASN A 246 4.18 -6.62 19.10
C ASN A 246 5.17 -7.07 18.01
N VAL A 247 4.86 -6.81 16.74
CA VAL A 247 5.73 -7.15 15.61
C VAL A 247 6.55 -5.94 15.19
N THR A 248 7.85 -6.13 15.05
CA THR A 248 8.80 -5.08 14.67
C THR A 248 9.57 -5.46 13.41
N MET A 249 9.56 -4.58 12.42
CA MET A 249 10.50 -4.56 11.30
C MET A 249 11.50 -3.42 11.54
N ARG A 250 12.80 -3.73 11.56
CA ARG A 250 13.80 -2.71 11.92
C ARG A 250 15.11 -2.84 11.16
N SER A 251 15.64 -1.71 10.69
CA SER A 251 16.97 -1.65 10.06
C SER A 251 17.10 -2.65 8.90
N MET A 252 16.21 -2.55 7.93
CA MET A 252 16.10 -3.45 6.77
C MET A 252 16.11 -2.66 5.47
N ASN A 253 16.49 -3.30 4.35
CA ASN A 253 16.25 -2.78 3.02
C ASN A 253 15.24 -3.69 2.30
N ALA A 254 14.04 -3.19 2.08
CA ALA A 254 13.02 -3.81 1.24
C ALA A 254 13.20 -3.26 -0.19
N ARG A 255 14.04 -3.92 -0.99
CA ARG A 255 14.38 -3.46 -2.35
C ARG A 255 13.27 -3.71 -3.35
N TYR A 256 12.45 -4.71 -3.08
CA TYR A 256 11.21 -4.94 -3.81
C TYR A 256 10.24 -5.80 -2.98
N LEU A 257 8.95 -5.47 -3.10
CA LEU A 257 7.83 -6.22 -2.52
C LEU A 257 6.96 -6.77 -3.66
N GLN A 258 6.91 -8.10 -3.77
CA GLN A 258 6.22 -8.80 -4.86
C GLN A 258 4.71 -8.81 -4.63
N SER A 259 3.94 -8.67 -5.69
CA SER A 259 2.47 -8.72 -5.78
C SER A 259 1.70 -7.73 -4.91
N PHE A 260 2.22 -7.35 -3.74
CA PHE A 260 1.65 -6.33 -2.84
C PHE A 260 2.73 -5.83 -1.87
N GLY A 261 2.33 -5.19 -0.78
CA GLY A 261 3.21 -4.65 0.26
C GLY A 261 3.30 -5.50 1.51
N VAL A 262 3.76 -4.87 2.60
CA VAL A 262 3.68 -5.39 3.96
C VAL A 262 2.26 -5.22 4.45
N VAL A 263 1.53 -6.30 4.66
CA VAL A 263 0.15 -6.28 5.14
C VAL A 263 0.09 -6.67 6.61
N GLY A 264 -0.41 -5.75 7.45
CA GLY A 264 -0.82 -6.02 8.82
C GLY A 264 -2.33 -6.24 8.87
N GLN A 265 -2.78 -7.42 9.32
CA GLN A 265 -4.20 -7.76 9.36
C GLN A 265 -4.57 -8.35 10.71
N PHE A 266 -5.57 -7.77 11.40
CA PHE A 266 -6.04 -8.19 12.73
C PHE A 266 -4.92 -8.47 13.74
N SER A 267 -3.90 -7.65 13.70
CA SER A 267 -2.73 -7.72 14.57
C SER A 267 -2.72 -6.54 15.56
N GLU A 268 -1.87 -6.60 16.57
CA GLU A 268 -1.78 -5.59 17.61
C GLU A 268 -0.34 -5.09 17.75
N ASN A 269 -0.14 -3.78 17.76
CA ASN A 269 1.15 -3.12 17.93
C ASN A 269 2.18 -3.52 16.86
N ILE A 270 2.16 -2.83 15.72
CA ILE A 270 3.13 -3.00 14.64
C ILE A 270 4.09 -1.81 14.60
N SER A 271 5.38 -2.07 14.54
CA SER A 271 6.43 -1.07 14.42
C SER A 271 7.29 -1.31 13.19
N ILE A 272 7.45 -0.27 12.35
CA ILE A 272 8.36 -0.23 11.20
C ILE A 272 9.35 0.92 11.46
N ASP A 273 10.62 0.60 11.65
CA ASP A 273 11.63 1.58 12.05
C ASP A 273 12.93 1.43 11.26
N ARG A 274 13.39 2.50 10.61
CA ARG A 274 14.60 2.48 9.78
C ARG A 274 14.54 1.38 8.72
N VAL A 275 13.44 1.29 8.01
CA VAL A 275 13.29 0.43 6.84
C VAL A 275 13.41 1.29 5.59
N ASN A 276 14.29 0.89 4.69
CA ASN A 276 14.47 1.52 3.39
C ASN A 276 13.65 0.75 2.34
N PHE A 277 12.49 1.27 1.98
CA PHE A 277 11.67 0.79 0.85
C PHE A 277 12.09 1.57 -0.39
N ALA A 278 13.08 1.06 -1.09
CA ALA A 278 13.64 1.70 -2.28
C ALA A 278 14.31 0.66 -3.18
N PRO A 279 14.28 0.81 -4.52
CA PRO A 279 14.97 -0.11 -5.41
C PRO A 279 16.49 -0.05 -5.18
N ASP A 280 17.17 -1.17 -5.45
CA ASP A 280 18.63 -1.15 -5.49
C ASP A 280 19.10 -0.28 -6.67
N PRO A 281 19.90 0.76 -6.45
CA PRO A 281 20.41 1.59 -7.55
C PRO A 281 21.15 0.80 -8.63
N ALA A 282 21.77 -0.33 -8.28
CA ALA A 282 22.48 -1.18 -9.23
C ALA A 282 21.55 -2.04 -10.11
N SER A 283 20.28 -2.18 -9.74
CA SER A 283 19.31 -3.02 -10.47
C SER A 283 18.83 -2.40 -11.79
N GLY A 284 18.97 -1.09 -11.95
CA GLY A 284 18.40 -0.33 -13.07
C GLY A 284 16.87 -0.15 -12.98
N ARG A 285 16.26 -0.52 -11.85
CA ARG A 285 14.82 -0.33 -11.57
C ARG A 285 14.56 1.01 -10.93
N SER A 286 13.36 1.51 -11.12
CA SER A 286 12.80 2.69 -10.46
C SER A 286 11.64 2.34 -9.52
N THR A 287 11.24 1.06 -9.46
CA THR A 287 10.17 0.55 -8.60
C THR A 287 10.69 -0.37 -7.50
N ALA A 288 10.08 -0.27 -6.31
CA ALA A 288 10.41 -1.10 -5.14
C ALA A 288 9.20 -1.89 -4.59
N SER A 289 8.03 -1.80 -5.24
CA SER A 289 6.87 -2.64 -4.91
C SER A 289 5.96 -2.83 -6.11
N PHE A 290 5.14 -3.88 -6.05
CA PHE A 290 4.08 -4.11 -7.03
C PHE A 290 2.87 -3.17 -6.81
N ALA A 291 2.57 -2.82 -5.56
CA ALA A 291 1.49 -1.91 -5.19
C ALA A 291 1.91 -1.07 -3.97
N ASP A 292 1.13 -1.06 -2.88
CA ASP A 292 1.45 -0.34 -1.66
C ASP A 292 2.76 -0.83 -1.02
N PHE A 293 3.45 0.01 -0.25
CA PHE A 293 4.53 -0.50 0.59
C PHE A 293 4.01 -1.07 1.91
N VAL A 294 3.10 -0.36 2.57
CA VAL A 294 2.56 -0.76 3.88
C VAL A 294 1.05 -0.58 3.90
N GLN A 295 0.34 -1.66 4.17
CA GLN A 295 -1.10 -1.64 4.38
C GLN A 295 -1.47 -2.28 5.71
N MET A 296 -2.22 -1.54 6.54
CA MET A 296 -2.71 -1.97 7.84
C MET A 296 -4.23 -2.03 7.81
N SER A 297 -4.78 -3.25 7.78
CA SER A 297 -6.22 -3.51 7.71
C SER A 297 -6.70 -4.15 9.01
N GLY A 298 -7.51 -3.42 9.81
CA GLY A 298 -8.04 -3.92 11.07
C GLY A 298 -6.98 -4.18 12.14
N VAL A 299 -5.91 -3.41 12.17
CA VAL A 299 -4.89 -3.49 13.24
C VAL A 299 -5.38 -2.75 14.48
N LYS A 300 -5.07 -3.24 15.67
CA LYS A 300 -5.37 -2.60 16.95
C LYS A 300 -4.12 -2.18 17.72
N GLY A 301 -4.32 -1.47 18.83
CA GLY A 301 -3.23 -0.94 19.62
C GLY A 301 -2.53 0.24 18.94
N LYS A 302 -1.26 0.11 18.58
CA LYS A 302 -0.45 1.17 17.96
C LYS A 302 0.24 0.72 16.68
N VAL A 303 0.15 1.52 15.63
CA VAL A 303 1.00 1.43 14.43
C VAL A 303 2.02 2.57 14.50
N SER A 304 3.31 2.23 14.40
CA SER A 304 4.41 3.20 14.43
C SER A 304 5.33 3.00 13.23
N ILE A 305 5.44 4.02 12.35
CA ILE A 305 6.28 3.98 11.14
C ILE A 305 7.23 5.16 11.22
N THR A 306 8.52 4.87 11.45
CA THR A 306 9.48 5.92 11.78
C THR A 306 10.81 5.77 11.06
N ARG A 307 11.47 6.91 10.76
CA ARG A 307 12.84 6.99 10.22
C ARG A 307 13.08 6.12 9.00
N SER A 308 12.05 5.97 8.16
CA SER A 308 12.03 5.08 6.99
C SER A 308 12.00 5.89 5.69
N VAL A 309 12.41 5.25 4.60
CA VAL A 309 12.37 5.83 3.26
C VAL A 309 11.35 5.06 2.42
N PHE A 310 10.52 5.79 1.69
CA PHE A 310 9.51 5.27 0.78
C PHE A 310 9.77 5.87 -0.61
N ASP A 311 10.36 5.08 -1.51
CA ASP A 311 10.83 5.52 -2.82
C ASP A 311 10.41 4.53 -3.92
N GLY A 312 9.65 5.01 -4.90
CA GLY A 312 9.23 4.22 -6.05
C GLY A 312 8.20 3.11 -5.75
N PRO A 313 7.11 3.38 -5.00
CA PRO A 313 5.99 2.45 -4.90
C PRO A 313 5.23 2.41 -6.22
N HIS A 314 4.42 1.37 -6.40
CA HIS A 314 3.49 1.31 -7.53
C HIS A 314 2.03 1.60 -7.12
N ASP A 315 1.82 2.00 -5.88
CA ASP A 315 0.58 2.55 -5.30
C ASP A 315 0.95 3.37 -4.02
N ASP A 316 0.14 3.37 -2.96
CA ASP A 316 0.34 4.21 -1.78
C ASP A 316 1.53 3.71 -0.90
N PRO A 317 2.43 4.56 -0.45
CA PRO A 317 3.47 4.17 0.51
C PRO A 317 2.91 3.64 1.84
N ILE A 318 1.87 4.29 2.37
CA ILE A 318 1.24 3.91 3.64
C ILE A 318 -0.28 4.03 3.49
N ASN A 319 -0.99 2.93 3.76
CA ASN A 319 -2.43 2.86 3.85
C ASN A 319 -2.84 2.19 5.17
N ILE A 320 -3.60 2.89 6.02
CA ILE A 320 -4.03 2.41 7.34
C ILE A 320 -5.54 2.62 7.47
N HIS A 321 -6.28 1.53 7.59
CA HIS A 321 -7.74 1.56 7.63
C HIS A 321 -8.34 0.35 8.37
N GLY A 322 -9.62 0.44 8.71
CA GLY A 322 -10.47 -0.71 8.98
C GLY A 322 -11.20 -1.15 7.70
N THR A 323 -12.18 -2.02 7.84
CA THR A 323 -13.02 -2.45 6.71
C THR A 323 -14.48 -2.33 7.09
N TYR A 324 -15.26 -1.63 6.27
CA TYR A 324 -16.73 -1.66 6.35
C TYR A 324 -17.26 -2.94 5.73
N LEU A 325 -18.17 -3.62 6.45
CA LEU A 325 -19.02 -4.65 5.87
C LEU A 325 -20.43 -4.13 5.72
N GLU A 326 -21.04 -4.40 4.57
CA GLU A 326 -22.41 -3.97 4.28
C GLU A 326 -23.43 -4.93 4.90
N VAL A 327 -24.51 -4.40 5.47
CA VAL A 327 -25.63 -5.19 5.96
C VAL A 327 -26.43 -5.69 4.77
N VAL A 328 -26.43 -7.00 4.54
CA VAL A 328 -27.17 -7.65 3.42
C VAL A 328 -28.32 -8.55 3.90
N GLY A 329 -28.46 -8.74 5.20
CA GLY A 329 -29.56 -9.52 5.77
C GLY A 329 -29.70 -9.36 7.28
N ARG A 330 -30.89 -9.72 7.81
CA ARG A 330 -31.22 -9.67 9.24
C ARG A 330 -31.90 -10.99 9.66
N PRO A 331 -31.12 -12.05 9.96
CA PRO A 331 -31.69 -13.35 10.32
C PRO A 331 -32.36 -13.38 11.68
N GLY A 332 -32.09 -12.42 12.57
CA GLY A 332 -32.68 -12.34 13.90
C GLY A 332 -32.68 -10.92 14.50
N PRO A 333 -33.29 -10.74 15.67
CA PRO A 333 -33.37 -9.42 16.29
C PRO A 333 -32.01 -8.86 16.68
N SER A 334 -31.04 -9.72 17.02
CA SER A 334 -29.67 -9.37 17.42
C SER A 334 -28.61 -9.92 16.45
N SER A 335 -28.99 -10.27 15.23
CA SER A 335 -28.06 -10.87 14.25
C SER A 335 -28.19 -10.21 12.89
N LEU A 336 -27.06 -10.00 12.22
CA LEU A 336 -26.98 -9.49 10.86
C LEU A 336 -26.15 -10.42 9.98
N THR A 337 -26.52 -10.50 8.70
CA THR A 337 -25.64 -11.01 7.65
C THR A 337 -24.89 -9.82 7.06
N LEU A 338 -23.57 -9.87 7.13
CA LEU A 338 -22.64 -8.83 6.67
C LEU A 338 -21.87 -9.34 5.46
N ALA A 339 -21.62 -8.47 4.48
CA ALA A 339 -20.89 -8.80 3.25
C ALA A 339 -19.64 -7.93 3.06
N TYR A 340 -18.60 -8.56 2.52
CA TYR A 340 -17.52 -7.87 1.83
C TYR A 340 -18.02 -7.47 0.43
N GLU A 341 -17.95 -6.20 0.12
CA GLU A 341 -18.41 -5.67 -1.16
C GLU A 341 -17.26 -5.42 -2.15
N HIS A 342 -16.04 -5.19 -1.67
CA HIS A 342 -14.90 -5.03 -2.57
C HIS A 342 -14.36 -6.41 -3.02
N PRO A 343 -14.19 -6.65 -4.33
CA PRO A 343 -13.83 -7.98 -4.86
C PRO A 343 -12.44 -8.46 -4.44
N GLN A 344 -11.55 -7.58 -4.00
CA GLN A 344 -10.22 -7.93 -3.52
C GLN A 344 -10.17 -8.21 -2.01
N THR A 345 -11.32 -8.26 -1.32
CA THR A 345 -11.37 -8.51 0.13
C THR A 345 -12.44 -9.55 0.44
N ALA A 346 -12.03 -10.70 0.99
CA ALA A 346 -12.92 -11.78 1.39
C ALA A 346 -12.18 -12.84 2.23
N GLY A 347 -12.92 -13.80 2.75
CA GLY A 347 -12.41 -15.09 3.24
C GLY A 347 -11.85 -15.13 4.65
N PHE A 348 -11.74 -14.00 5.33
CA PHE A 348 -11.32 -13.93 6.74
C PHE A 348 -12.43 -13.33 7.61
N PRO A 349 -12.59 -13.75 8.88
CA PRO A 349 -13.55 -13.12 9.79
C PRO A 349 -13.07 -11.70 10.16
N GLN A 350 -13.94 -10.72 9.88
CA GLN A 350 -13.72 -9.30 10.23
C GLN A 350 -13.94 -9.04 11.72
N PHE A 351 -14.69 -9.89 12.39
CA PHE A 351 -15.12 -9.76 13.77
C PHE A 351 -14.78 -11.00 14.57
N ALA A 352 -14.59 -10.80 15.88
CA ALA A 352 -14.44 -11.87 16.86
C ALA A 352 -15.37 -11.59 18.07
N PRO A 353 -15.79 -12.62 18.83
CA PRO A 353 -16.50 -12.41 20.09
C PRO A 353 -15.71 -11.49 21.01
N GLY A 354 -16.40 -10.45 21.53
CA GLY A 354 -15.82 -9.39 22.36
C GLY A 354 -15.41 -8.14 21.60
N ASP A 355 -15.42 -8.14 20.28
CA ASP A 355 -15.19 -6.92 19.49
C ASP A 355 -16.37 -5.97 19.60
N GLU A 356 -16.07 -4.68 19.74
CA GLU A 356 -17.04 -3.60 19.65
C GLU A 356 -17.23 -3.19 18.19
N VAL A 357 -18.47 -2.95 17.79
CA VAL A 357 -18.84 -2.50 16.45
C VAL A 357 -19.62 -1.20 16.48
N GLU A 358 -19.56 -0.48 15.35
CA GLU A 358 -20.40 0.69 15.09
C GLU A 358 -21.20 0.50 13.81
N PHE A 359 -22.49 0.82 13.89
CA PHE A 359 -23.41 0.84 12.75
C PHE A 359 -23.45 2.24 12.15
N THR A 360 -23.08 2.38 10.89
CA THR A 360 -22.97 3.65 10.19
C THR A 360 -23.93 3.69 8.99
N ALA A 361 -24.70 4.78 8.88
CA ALA A 361 -25.56 5.02 7.73
C ALA A 361 -24.71 5.30 6.48
N LYS A 362 -24.85 4.48 5.44
CA LYS A 362 -23.99 4.53 4.25
C LYS A 362 -24.02 5.86 3.51
N ARG A 363 -25.19 6.47 3.36
CA ARG A 363 -25.36 7.72 2.62
C ARG A 363 -24.75 8.95 3.29
N THR A 364 -24.80 9.03 4.60
CA THR A 364 -24.27 10.16 5.39
C THR A 364 -22.89 9.89 5.97
N MET A 365 -22.48 8.60 6.05
CA MET A 365 -21.28 8.15 6.74
C MET A 365 -21.25 8.56 8.23
N THR A 366 -22.42 8.67 8.85
CA THR A 366 -22.58 9.04 10.25
C THR A 366 -23.13 7.87 11.08
N PRO A 367 -22.70 7.72 12.34
CA PRO A 367 -23.24 6.69 13.22
C PRO A 367 -24.76 6.79 13.39
N LEU A 368 -25.44 5.65 13.48
CA LEU A 368 -26.86 5.57 13.80
C LEU A 368 -27.10 5.94 15.27
N ALA A 369 -28.36 6.19 15.64
CA ALA A 369 -28.74 6.22 17.06
C ALA A 369 -28.52 4.80 17.66
N ASP A 370 -27.97 4.74 18.88
CA ASP A 370 -27.58 3.47 19.55
C ASP A 370 -26.63 2.61 18.71
N ALA A 371 -25.68 3.27 18.02
CA ALA A 371 -24.83 2.69 16.98
C ALA A 371 -23.90 1.58 17.46
N HIS A 372 -23.70 1.36 18.76
CA HIS A 372 -22.68 0.46 19.29
C HIS A 372 -23.26 -0.86 19.82
N ALA A 373 -22.58 -1.94 19.57
CA ALA A 373 -22.86 -3.27 20.11
C ALA A 373 -21.56 -4.06 20.29
N VAL A 374 -21.63 -5.15 21.07
CA VAL A 374 -20.53 -6.10 21.25
C VAL A 374 -20.87 -7.38 20.52
N VAL A 375 -19.93 -7.89 19.75
CA VAL A 375 -20.05 -9.18 19.05
C VAL A 375 -20.03 -10.32 20.06
N THR A 376 -21.00 -11.22 19.99
CA THR A 376 -21.08 -12.42 20.84
C THR A 376 -20.81 -13.72 20.09
N ALA A 377 -21.11 -13.76 18.78
CA ALA A 377 -20.82 -14.90 17.94
C ALA A 377 -20.62 -14.46 16.47
N VAL A 378 -19.81 -15.22 15.76
CA VAL A 378 -19.54 -15.04 14.32
C VAL A 378 -19.63 -16.40 13.63
N ASP A 379 -20.38 -16.49 12.54
CA ASP A 379 -20.46 -17.66 11.67
C ASP A 379 -20.04 -17.28 10.24
N GLY A 380 -18.89 -17.85 9.77
CA GLY A 380 -18.26 -17.48 8.50
C GLY A 380 -17.48 -16.15 8.57
N PRO A 381 -16.90 -15.70 7.45
CA PRO A 381 -16.50 -16.58 6.37
C PRO A 381 -15.39 -17.50 6.85
N SER A 382 -15.21 -18.64 6.22
CA SER A 382 -14.08 -19.51 6.54
C SER A 382 -13.50 -20.08 5.26
N GLY A 383 -12.30 -19.63 4.91
CA GLY A 383 -11.55 -20.18 3.80
C GLY A 383 -11.22 -21.67 3.95
N GLN A 384 -11.14 -22.15 5.18
CA GLN A 384 -10.88 -23.57 5.50
C GLN A 384 -12.15 -24.43 5.50
N ASP A 385 -13.33 -23.82 5.66
CA ASP A 385 -14.62 -24.49 5.55
C ASP A 385 -15.25 -24.17 4.20
N HIS A 386 -15.03 -25.06 3.23
CA HIS A 386 -15.51 -24.89 1.85
C HIS A 386 -17.04 -24.88 1.70
N ASN A 387 -17.78 -25.15 2.77
CA ASN A 387 -19.25 -25.07 2.77
C ASN A 387 -19.74 -23.65 3.13
N LYS A 388 -18.86 -22.74 3.55
CA LYS A 388 -19.22 -21.37 3.92
C LYS A 388 -18.84 -20.38 2.82
N PRO A 389 -19.71 -19.37 2.55
CA PRO A 389 -19.37 -18.29 1.64
C PRO A 389 -18.10 -17.54 2.09
N LEU A 390 -17.27 -17.13 1.15
CA LEU A 390 -16.08 -16.33 1.45
C LEU A 390 -16.38 -14.83 1.61
N THR A 391 -17.52 -14.38 1.07
CA THR A 391 -17.86 -12.96 1.00
C THR A 391 -18.90 -12.52 2.03
N THR A 392 -19.51 -13.43 2.78
CA THR A 392 -20.54 -13.12 3.78
C THR A 392 -20.29 -13.82 5.09
N MET A 393 -20.75 -13.22 6.18
CA MET A 393 -20.74 -13.81 7.52
C MET A 393 -22.00 -13.40 8.29
N THR A 394 -22.43 -14.23 9.25
CA THR A 394 -23.47 -13.88 10.21
C THR A 394 -22.84 -13.49 11.53
N VAL A 395 -23.15 -12.29 12.01
CA VAL A 395 -22.65 -11.74 13.27
C VAL A 395 -23.81 -11.56 14.23
N THR A 396 -23.65 -12.04 15.46
CA THR A 396 -24.62 -11.90 16.56
C THR A 396 -24.07 -10.95 17.61
N PHE A 397 -24.92 -10.08 18.13
CA PHE A 397 -24.57 -9.01 19.07
C PHE A 397 -25.20 -9.24 20.45
N ASP A 398 -24.67 -8.55 21.47
CA ASP A 398 -25.10 -8.59 22.86
C ASP A 398 -26.48 -7.94 23.09
N ARG A 399 -27.02 -7.23 22.11
CA ARG A 399 -28.26 -6.48 22.15
C ARG A 399 -29.00 -6.51 20.82
N PRO A 400 -30.28 -6.10 20.78
CA PRO A 400 -30.99 -5.94 19.52
C PRO A 400 -30.28 -4.94 18.59
N VAL A 401 -30.26 -5.26 17.32
CA VAL A 401 -29.76 -4.39 16.25
C VAL A 401 -30.56 -3.09 16.23
N PRO A 402 -29.92 -1.90 16.14
CA PRO A 402 -30.60 -0.59 16.12
C PRO A 402 -31.73 -0.53 15.09
N ALA A 403 -32.82 0.17 15.42
CA ALA A 403 -33.99 0.29 14.55
C ALA A 403 -33.68 0.94 13.19
N GLY A 404 -32.66 1.82 13.14
CA GLY A 404 -32.22 2.51 11.92
C GLY A 404 -31.34 1.68 10.99
N VAL A 405 -31.04 0.42 11.29
CA VAL A 405 -30.24 -0.45 10.39
C VAL A 405 -31.07 -0.83 9.18
N GLU A 406 -30.57 -0.49 8.01
CA GLU A 406 -31.16 -0.76 6.69
C GLU A 406 -30.29 -1.77 5.91
N ILE A 407 -30.93 -2.75 5.27
CA ILE A 407 -30.27 -3.65 4.33
C ILE A 407 -29.80 -2.82 3.12
N ASN A 408 -28.55 -3.00 2.70
CA ASN A 408 -27.85 -2.25 1.65
C ASN A 408 -27.76 -0.73 1.88
N GLY A 409 -28.09 -0.28 3.09
CA GLY A 409 -28.05 1.13 3.51
C GLY A 409 -27.21 1.39 4.77
N THR A 410 -26.76 0.34 5.43
CA THR A 410 -25.92 0.40 6.64
C THR A 410 -24.64 -0.38 6.45
N VAL A 411 -23.54 0.18 6.91
CA VAL A 411 -22.24 -0.52 7.01
C VAL A 411 -21.85 -0.66 8.48
N VAL A 412 -21.08 -1.70 8.78
CA VAL A 412 -20.61 -2.04 10.12
C VAL A 412 -19.10 -2.02 10.18
N GLU A 413 -18.55 -1.27 11.13
CA GLU A 413 -17.11 -1.21 11.41
C GLU A 413 -16.76 -1.96 12.68
N ASN A 414 -15.64 -2.69 12.67
CA ASN A 414 -15.01 -3.20 13.88
C ASN A 414 -14.18 -2.09 14.53
N ILE A 415 -14.72 -1.42 15.56
CA ILE A 415 -14.06 -0.30 16.23
C ILE A 415 -13.01 -0.72 17.27
N THR A 416 -12.96 -2.01 17.64
CA THR A 416 -11.86 -2.58 18.42
C THR A 416 -10.60 -2.69 17.59
N ALA A 417 -10.74 -3.07 16.32
CA ALA A 417 -9.65 -3.28 15.38
C ALA A 417 -9.25 -1.98 14.65
N THR A 418 -9.02 -0.91 15.40
CA THR A 418 -8.54 0.39 14.92
C THR A 418 -7.34 0.86 15.74
N PRO A 419 -6.20 1.29 15.12
CA PRO A 419 -4.99 1.66 15.84
C PRO A 419 -4.91 3.15 16.17
N SER A 420 -4.14 3.51 17.19
CA SER A 420 -3.45 4.80 17.21
C SER A 420 -2.24 4.75 16.27
N VAL A 421 -1.91 5.89 15.63
CA VAL A 421 -0.90 5.92 14.56
C VAL A 421 0.15 6.99 14.82
N VAL A 422 1.42 6.64 14.63
CA VAL A 422 2.54 7.60 14.57
C VAL A 422 3.32 7.35 13.29
N ILE A 423 3.38 8.36 12.42
CA ILE A 423 4.21 8.39 11.21
C ILE A 423 5.19 9.53 11.36
N ALA A 424 6.48 9.21 11.64
CA ALA A 424 7.44 10.23 12.03
C ALA A 424 8.82 10.08 11.36
N ASP A 425 9.40 11.23 10.97
CA ASP A 425 10.78 11.31 10.45
C ASP A 425 11.03 10.45 9.20
N ASN A 426 10.03 10.27 8.35
CA ASN A 426 10.13 9.50 7.11
C ASN A 426 10.35 10.39 5.89
N VAL A 427 10.86 9.79 4.81
CA VAL A 427 11.01 10.43 3.50
C VAL A 427 10.16 9.72 2.48
N PHE A 428 9.33 10.46 1.74
CA PHE A 428 8.46 9.98 0.66
C PHE A 428 8.87 10.67 -0.64
N ARG A 429 9.15 9.90 -1.69
CA ARG A 429 9.52 10.43 -3.01
C ARG A 429 9.17 9.45 -4.14
N ASN A 430 9.07 9.97 -5.36
CA ASN A 430 8.69 9.19 -6.53
C ASN A 430 7.38 8.39 -6.33
N VAL A 431 6.42 9.02 -5.65
CA VAL A 431 5.12 8.41 -5.34
C VAL A 431 4.10 8.81 -6.39
N PRO A 432 3.48 7.84 -7.08
CA PRO A 432 2.51 8.11 -8.17
C PRO A 432 1.11 8.45 -7.67
N THR A 433 0.85 8.21 -6.39
CA THR A 433 -0.45 8.30 -5.74
C THR A 433 -0.39 9.18 -4.49
N ARG A 434 -1.08 8.80 -3.42
CA ARG A 434 -1.08 9.50 -2.14
C ARG A 434 0.14 9.09 -1.32
N GLY A 435 0.72 10.01 -0.55
CA GLY A 435 1.86 9.72 0.32
C GLY A 435 1.47 8.88 1.54
N VAL A 436 0.46 9.33 2.27
CA VAL A 436 -0.13 8.64 3.43
C VAL A 436 -1.64 8.67 3.29
N LEU A 437 -2.26 7.50 3.31
CA LEU A 437 -3.68 7.32 3.49
C LEU A 437 -3.90 6.79 4.91
N VAL A 438 -4.70 7.52 5.73
CA VAL A 438 -4.96 7.12 7.11
C VAL A 438 -6.39 7.41 7.51
N THR A 439 -7.10 6.36 7.87
CA THR A 439 -8.49 6.42 8.33
C THR A 439 -8.65 5.58 9.60
N THR A 440 -8.60 6.23 10.76
CA THR A 440 -8.80 5.60 12.07
C THR A 440 -9.41 6.59 13.05
N ARG A 441 -10.27 6.11 13.92
CA ARG A 441 -10.90 6.89 14.98
C ARG A 441 -10.02 7.14 16.21
N LYS A 442 -8.87 6.52 16.28
CA LYS A 442 -7.87 6.71 17.34
C LYS A 442 -6.92 7.85 16.97
N PRO A 443 -6.18 8.44 17.94
CA PRO A 443 -5.26 9.52 17.65
C PRO A 443 -4.22 9.18 16.60
N VAL A 444 -4.02 10.10 15.64
CA VAL A 444 -3.02 10.03 14.57
C VAL A 444 -2.06 11.20 14.68
N LEU A 445 -0.76 10.92 14.68
CA LEU A 445 0.32 11.90 14.61
C LEU A 445 1.18 11.66 13.37
N ILE A 446 1.21 12.65 12.46
CA ILE A 446 2.10 12.67 11.29
C ILE A 446 3.08 13.83 11.49
N THR A 447 4.37 13.53 11.79
CA THR A 447 5.31 14.56 12.23
C THR A 447 6.72 14.38 11.67
N GLY A 448 7.40 15.49 11.37
CA GLY A 448 8.82 15.48 10.94
C GLY A 448 9.07 14.78 9.61
N ASN A 449 8.05 14.48 8.81
CA ASN A 449 8.21 13.79 7.54
C ASN A 449 8.53 14.76 6.40
N ARG A 450 9.20 14.24 5.39
CA ARG A 450 9.46 14.93 4.13
C ARG A 450 8.72 14.26 2.99
N PHE A 451 7.81 15.00 2.35
CA PHE A 451 7.09 14.60 1.15
C PHE A 451 7.64 15.40 -0.04
N ASP A 452 8.14 14.72 -1.06
CA ASP A 452 8.76 15.36 -2.22
C ASP A 452 8.17 14.83 -3.53
N GLY A 453 7.50 15.71 -4.29
CA GLY A 453 6.98 15.41 -5.62
C GLY A 453 5.80 14.43 -5.64
N MET A 454 4.92 14.46 -4.62
CA MET A 454 3.71 13.63 -4.63
C MET A 454 2.82 13.95 -5.83
N SER A 455 2.37 12.93 -6.56
CA SER A 455 1.55 13.12 -7.76
C SER A 455 0.06 13.15 -7.50
N MET A 456 -0.37 12.83 -6.28
CA MET A 456 -1.69 13.09 -5.71
C MET A 456 -1.50 13.72 -4.32
N ALA A 457 -2.47 13.61 -3.43
CA ALA A 457 -2.38 14.18 -2.10
C ALA A 457 -1.16 13.64 -1.31
N SER A 458 -0.45 14.50 -0.60
CA SER A 458 0.60 14.05 0.31
C SER A 458 0.02 13.30 1.51
N ILE A 459 -1.12 13.79 2.02
CA ILE A 459 -1.90 13.13 3.07
C ILE A 459 -3.35 13.08 2.61
N TYR A 460 -3.92 11.88 2.60
CA TYR A 460 -5.29 11.61 2.24
C TYR A 460 -6.06 10.99 3.40
N VAL A 461 -7.20 11.56 3.71
CA VAL A 461 -8.14 11.08 4.72
C VAL A 461 -9.44 10.74 4.01
N SER A 462 -9.83 9.47 4.03
CA SER A 462 -11.07 9.02 3.44
C SER A 462 -12.05 8.57 4.55
N ALA A 463 -12.92 7.78 4.32
CA ALA A 463 -13.86 6.86 4.92
C ALA A 463 -14.75 6.45 3.78
N ASP A 464 -14.65 5.23 3.33
CA ASP A 464 -15.21 4.80 2.06
C ASP A 464 -16.18 3.62 2.25
N ALA A 465 -17.44 3.83 1.94
CA ALA A 465 -18.46 2.80 1.97
C ALA A 465 -19.02 2.44 0.57
N TYR A 466 -18.33 2.84 -0.52
CA TYR A 466 -18.83 2.67 -1.90
C TYR A 466 -17.84 2.06 -2.88
N GLN A 467 -16.53 2.21 -2.65
CA GLN A 467 -15.48 1.76 -3.56
C GLN A 467 -14.61 0.69 -2.93
N TRP A 468 -13.71 1.08 -2.02
CA TRP A 468 -12.79 0.16 -1.35
C TRP A 468 -13.31 -0.39 -0.03
N TYR A 469 -14.37 0.22 0.52
CA TYR A 469 -14.92 -0.13 1.84
C TYR A 469 -13.89 -0.01 2.97
N GLU A 470 -12.95 0.90 2.82
CA GLU A 470 -11.94 1.23 3.83
C GLU A 470 -12.55 2.12 4.91
N SER A 471 -12.67 1.59 6.12
CA SER A 471 -13.42 2.22 7.19
C SER A 471 -12.57 3.07 8.12
N GLY A 472 -13.23 3.95 8.82
CA GLY A 472 -12.78 4.71 9.95
C GLY A 472 -12.93 6.23 9.75
N PRO A 473 -13.89 6.89 10.42
CA PRO A 473 -13.84 8.33 10.56
C PRO A 473 -12.60 8.73 11.37
N VAL A 474 -11.94 9.81 10.96
CA VAL A 474 -10.86 10.39 11.76
C VAL A 474 -11.47 11.27 12.85
N ALA A 475 -11.03 11.08 14.10
CA ALA A 475 -11.53 11.84 15.25
C ALA A 475 -10.46 12.74 15.92
N ASP A 476 -9.19 12.51 15.67
CA ASP A 476 -8.06 13.31 16.18
C ASP A 476 -6.83 13.09 15.30
N LEU A 477 -6.55 14.02 14.37
CA LEU A 477 -5.40 13.99 13.48
C LEU A 477 -4.54 15.23 13.67
N THR A 478 -3.26 15.04 13.99
CA THR A 478 -2.27 16.11 14.04
C THR A 478 -1.20 15.90 12.97
N ILE A 479 -1.08 16.88 12.08
CA ILE A 479 -0.06 16.96 11.02
C ILE A 479 0.88 18.12 11.40
N ARG A 480 2.10 17.78 11.88
CA ARG A 480 2.96 18.79 12.50
C ARG A 480 4.42 18.68 12.06
N GLY A 481 5.04 19.82 11.77
CA GLY A 481 6.49 19.88 11.51
C GLY A 481 6.95 19.09 10.29
N ASN A 482 6.07 18.86 9.31
CA ASN A 482 6.40 18.19 8.06
C ASN A 482 6.83 19.17 6.98
N SER A 483 7.55 18.69 5.98
CA SER A 483 7.91 19.42 4.76
C SER A 483 7.22 18.80 3.55
N PHE A 484 6.51 19.64 2.80
CA PHE A 484 5.81 19.28 1.56
C PHE A 484 6.41 20.07 0.41
N THR A 485 7.10 19.40 -0.51
CA THR A 485 7.81 20.04 -1.61
C THR A 485 7.28 19.54 -2.95
N ARG A 486 7.02 20.45 -3.89
CA ARG A 486 6.59 20.16 -5.26
C ARG A 486 5.34 19.26 -5.38
N PRO A 487 4.31 19.41 -4.55
CA PRO A 487 3.07 18.65 -4.72
C PRO A 487 2.34 19.05 -6.00
N THR A 488 1.45 18.21 -6.52
CA THR A 488 0.71 18.48 -7.77
C THR A 488 -0.80 18.48 -7.63
N GLY A 489 -1.32 18.06 -6.49
CA GLY A 489 -2.74 18.12 -6.16
C GLY A 489 -2.92 18.70 -4.77
N PRO A 490 -4.11 18.64 -4.19
CA PRO A 490 -4.31 19.04 -2.81
C PRO A 490 -3.29 18.35 -1.93
N VAL A 491 -2.56 19.13 -1.13
CA VAL A 491 -1.48 18.56 -0.28
C VAL A 491 -2.10 17.72 0.83
N ILE A 492 -3.16 18.24 1.43
CA ILE A 492 -3.99 17.56 2.43
C ILE A 492 -5.39 17.47 1.86
N PHE A 493 -5.83 16.26 1.58
CA PHE A 493 -7.10 15.98 0.95
C PHE A 493 -7.96 15.13 1.89
N VAL A 494 -9.16 15.62 2.22
CA VAL A 494 -10.12 14.95 3.09
C VAL A 494 -11.40 14.72 2.29
N GLU A 495 -11.65 13.48 1.88
CA GLU A 495 -12.76 13.15 0.98
C GLU A 495 -13.45 11.85 1.40
N PRO A 496 -14.35 11.90 2.40
CA PRO A 496 -15.22 10.78 2.71
C PRO A 496 -16.25 10.57 1.59
N THR A 497 -16.70 9.33 1.37
CA THR A 497 -17.63 9.00 0.29
C THR A 497 -19.10 9.29 0.62
N ASN A 498 -19.39 10.05 1.67
CA ASN A 498 -20.75 10.45 2.01
C ASN A 498 -21.43 11.20 0.86
N GLN A 499 -22.62 10.74 0.47
CA GLN A 499 -23.44 11.31 -0.60
C GLN A 499 -24.29 12.49 -0.11
N VAL A 500 -24.59 12.51 1.20
CA VAL A 500 -25.30 13.61 1.87
C VAL A 500 -24.35 14.25 2.86
N VAL A 501 -24.11 15.54 2.66
CA VAL A 501 -23.23 16.34 3.51
C VAL A 501 -24.07 17.18 4.45
N ASP A 502 -23.84 17.04 5.76
CA ASP A 502 -24.49 17.83 6.82
C ASP A 502 -23.41 18.48 7.69
N PRO A 503 -23.19 19.79 7.60
CA PRO A 503 -22.18 20.48 8.41
C PRO A 503 -22.37 20.36 9.92
N ALA A 504 -23.61 20.04 10.37
CA ALA A 504 -23.90 19.79 11.78
C ALA A 504 -23.53 18.37 12.23
N LYS A 505 -23.30 17.45 11.27
CA LYS A 505 -22.93 16.05 11.53
C LYS A 505 -21.79 15.63 10.59
N PRO A 506 -20.63 16.26 10.69
CA PRO A 506 -19.49 15.94 9.83
C PRO A 506 -18.99 14.52 10.08
N VAL A 507 -18.37 13.92 9.04
CA VAL A 507 -17.80 12.57 9.12
C VAL A 507 -16.51 12.58 9.93
N HIS A 508 -15.64 13.56 9.70
CA HIS A 508 -14.35 13.67 10.36
C HIS A 508 -14.32 14.81 11.36
N HIS A 509 -13.47 14.67 12.37
CA HIS A 509 -13.37 15.66 13.45
C HIS A 509 -11.92 15.96 13.82
N ASN A 510 -11.69 17.18 14.32
CA ASN A 510 -10.48 17.60 15.02
C ASN A 510 -9.18 17.33 14.23
N ILE A 511 -9.08 17.93 13.04
CA ILE A 511 -7.87 17.87 12.19
C ILE A 511 -7.02 19.13 12.42
N LYS A 512 -5.77 18.95 12.83
CA LYS A 512 -4.80 20.03 13.09
C LYS A 512 -3.62 19.94 12.15
N VAL A 513 -3.34 21.01 11.44
CA VAL A 513 -2.21 21.18 10.53
C VAL A 513 -1.37 22.34 11.03
N GLU A 514 -0.24 22.04 11.67
CA GLU A 514 0.51 23.06 12.40
C GLU A 514 2.03 22.96 12.22
N HIS A 515 2.68 24.13 12.18
CA HIS A 515 4.16 24.22 12.09
C HIS A 515 4.76 23.44 10.90
N ASN A 516 4.04 23.29 9.79
CA ASN A 516 4.54 22.64 8.59
C ASN A 516 5.14 23.67 7.62
N PHE A 517 5.98 23.16 6.73
CA PHE A 517 6.57 23.90 5.65
C PHE A 517 6.05 23.38 4.30
N PHE A 518 5.52 24.29 3.48
CA PHE A 518 4.98 23.99 2.15
C PHE A 518 5.75 24.79 1.10
N ASP A 519 6.36 24.10 0.14
CA ASP A 519 7.06 24.66 -1.01
C ASP A 519 6.30 24.20 -2.28
N ILE A 520 5.41 25.07 -2.78
CA ILE A 520 4.31 24.68 -3.66
C ILE A 520 4.29 25.45 -4.98
N GLY A 521 3.81 24.80 -6.04
CA GLY A 521 3.33 25.42 -7.27
C GLY A 521 1.90 26.00 -7.11
N ASP A 522 1.23 26.27 -8.22
CA ASP A 522 -0.18 26.75 -8.23
C ASP A 522 -1.13 25.59 -7.93
N VAL A 523 -1.25 25.21 -6.66
CA VAL A 523 -2.07 24.10 -6.19
C VAL A 523 -2.82 24.47 -4.90
N THR A 524 -3.96 23.81 -4.67
CA THR A 524 -4.68 23.86 -3.38
C THR A 524 -3.87 23.11 -2.31
N VAL A 525 -3.75 23.69 -1.13
CA VAL A 525 -3.03 23.06 0.00
C VAL A 525 -3.98 22.18 0.81
N VAL A 526 -5.17 22.66 1.09
CA VAL A 526 -6.21 21.92 1.81
C VAL A 526 -7.47 21.89 0.98
N ASP A 527 -7.95 20.69 0.71
CA ASP A 527 -9.28 20.43 0.18
C ASP A 527 -9.96 19.43 1.13
N ALA A 528 -11.03 19.87 1.80
CA ALA A 528 -11.59 19.11 2.91
C ALA A 528 -13.12 19.12 2.90
N LYS A 529 -13.71 17.93 2.86
CA LYS A 529 -15.14 17.69 2.90
C LYS A 529 -15.56 17.08 4.22
N SER A 530 -16.66 17.58 4.78
CA SER A 530 -17.33 16.99 5.96
C SER A 530 -16.43 16.86 7.19
N VAL A 531 -15.77 17.97 7.57
CA VAL A 531 -14.89 18.05 8.75
C VAL A 531 -15.47 19.01 9.77
N GLY A 532 -15.59 18.58 11.02
CA GLY A 532 -15.90 19.42 12.19
C GLY A 532 -14.64 19.69 13.02
N GLY A 533 -14.24 20.98 13.14
CA GLY A 533 -13.02 21.36 13.84
C GLY A 533 -11.77 21.13 13.01
N PHE A 534 -11.46 22.08 12.12
CA PHE A 534 -10.23 22.09 11.32
C PHE A 534 -9.35 23.28 11.70
N ALA A 535 -8.08 23.04 12.02
CA ALA A 535 -7.14 24.10 12.36
C ALA A 535 -5.89 24.05 11.46
N PHE A 536 -5.61 25.18 10.77
CA PHE A 536 -4.40 25.36 9.97
C PHE A 536 -3.62 26.54 10.56
N THR A 537 -2.59 26.25 11.36
CA THR A 537 -1.93 27.28 12.20
C THR A 537 -0.42 27.21 12.20
N ALA A 538 0.23 28.37 12.25
CA ALA A 538 1.69 28.50 12.34
C ALA A 538 2.46 27.76 11.25
N ASN A 539 1.90 27.63 10.05
CA ASN A 539 2.57 27.04 8.90
C ASN A 539 3.30 28.11 8.07
N THR A 540 4.29 27.69 7.32
CA THR A 540 5.01 28.53 6.35
C THR A 540 4.77 27.98 4.94
N LEU A 541 4.26 28.85 4.05
CA LEU A 541 3.96 28.51 2.66
C LEU A 541 4.79 29.38 1.73
N ARG A 542 5.58 28.72 0.85
CA ARG A 542 6.44 29.36 -0.13
C ARG A 542 6.05 28.99 -1.55
N ARG A 543 6.34 29.89 -2.47
CA ARG A 543 6.22 29.64 -3.89
C ARG A 543 7.47 28.92 -4.43
N LEU A 544 7.27 27.94 -5.31
CA LEU A 544 8.35 27.27 -6.05
C LEU A 544 8.94 28.12 -7.17
N ASP A 545 8.16 29.04 -7.74
CA ASP A 545 8.59 29.93 -8.80
C ASP A 545 9.13 31.26 -8.29
N THR A 546 9.71 32.05 -9.17
CA THR A 546 10.24 33.37 -8.82
C THR A 546 9.14 34.43 -8.74
N ALA A 547 9.44 35.54 -8.07
CA ALA A 547 8.52 36.66 -7.88
C ALA A 547 8.01 37.31 -9.19
N ASP A 548 8.66 37.04 -10.33
CA ASP A 548 8.29 37.59 -11.64
C ASP A 548 7.13 36.83 -12.32
N HIS A 549 6.78 35.65 -11.80
CA HIS A 549 5.60 34.93 -12.30
C HIS A 549 4.29 35.52 -11.75
N PRO A 550 3.17 35.41 -12.51
CA PRO A 550 1.87 35.85 -12.04
C PRO A 550 1.49 35.27 -10.67
N PRO A 551 0.65 35.95 -9.91
CA PRO A 551 0.07 35.34 -8.70
C PRO A 551 -0.62 34.01 -9.01
N TYR A 552 -0.58 33.08 -8.05
CA TYR A 552 -1.26 31.80 -8.18
C TYR A 552 -2.77 31.98 -8.22
N SER A 553 -3.44 31.17 -9.04
CA SER A 553 -4.89 31.23 -9.23
C SER A 553 -5.65 30.29 -8.28
N SER A 554 -5.04 29.15 -7.95
CA SER A 554 -5.66 28.14 -7.09
C SER A 554 -5.83 28.67 -5.67
N PRO A 555 -7.04 28.58 -5.08
CA PRO A 555 -7.23 28.91 -3.68
C PRO A 555 -6.46 27.93 -2.81
N LEU A 556 -5.78 28.42 -1.76
CA LEU A 556 -5.05 27.55 -0.84
C LEU A 556 -5.98 26.64 -0.05
N PHE A 557 -7.24 27.07 0.18
CA PHE A 557 -8.16 26.37 1.07
C PHE A 557 -9.53 26.22 0.42
N VAL A 558 -10.01 24.97 0.38
CA VAL A 558 -11.35 24.60 -0.10
C VAL A 558 -12.00 23.74 0.96
N PHE A 559 -13.23 24.09 1.37
CA PHE A 559 -13.97 23.34 2.37
C PHE A 559 -15.41 23.08 1.88
N HIS A 560 -15.83 21.80 1.97
CA HIS A 560 -17.17 21.37 1.55
C HIS A 560 -17.94 20.85 2.76
N GLY A 561 -19.04 21.51 3.14
CA GLY A 561 -19.88 21.11 4.27
C GLY A 561 -19.09 20.87 5.56
N SER A 562 -18.11 21.72 5.82
CA SER A 562 -17.23 21.64 6.98
C SER A 562 -17.50 22.79 7.95
N SER A 563 -17.22 22.62 9.25
CA SER A 563 -17.50 23.60 10.31
C SER A 563 -16.32 23.79 11.26
N ASP A 564 -16.34 24.86 12.06
CA ASP A 564 -15.31 25.21 13.05
C ASP A 564 -13.89 25.29 12.42
N ILE A 565 -13.77 26.04 11.31
CA ILE A 565 -12.53 26.20 10.57
C ILE A 565 -11.72 27.37 11.15
N ARG A 566 -10.49 27.11 11.54
CA ARG A 566 -9.55 28.11 12.05
C ARG A 566 -8.28 28.14 11.19
N ILE A 567 -8.01 29.28 10.52
CA ILE A 567 -6.77 29.54 9.77
C ILE A 567 -6.12 30.77 10.42
N ALA A 568 -4.96 30.57 11.06
CA ALA A 568 -4.32 31.65 11.83
C ALA A 568 -2.80 31.51 11.96
N HIS A 569 -2.11 32.64 12.12
CA HIS A 569 -0.67 32.70 12.40
C HIS A 569 0.23 32.04 11.35
N ASN A 570 -0.23 31.92 10.10
CA ASN A 570 0.57 31.36 9.02
C ASN A 570 1.38 32.44 8.31
N HIS A 571 2.53 32.06 7.79
CA HIS A 571 3.37 32.90 6.95
C HIS A 571 3.17 32.52 5.48
N TYR A 572 2.92 33.50 4.62
CA TYR A 572 2.64 33.30 3.19
C TYR A 572 3.59 34.14 2.34
N ASP A 573 4.20 33.55 1.31
CA ASP A 573 4.88 34.30 0.29
C ASP A 573 3.89 35.19 -0.51
N LYS A 574 4.41 36.33 -0.99
CA LYS A 574 3.63 37.21 -1.84
C LYS A 574 3.21 36.50 -3.13
N GLY A 575 1.95 36.66 -3.51
CA GLY A 575 1.38 36.08 -4.73
C GLY A 575 0.77 34.70 -4.57
N LEU A 576 0.73 34.13 -3.35
CA LEU A 576 -0.14 33.00 -3.03
C LEU A 576 -1.60 33.47 -2.92
N ASN A 577 -2.52 32.69 -3.44
CA ASN A 577 -3.96 32.95 -3.32
C ASN A 577 -4.49 32.41 -1.98
N THR A 578 -4.46 33.26 -0.95
CA THR A 578 -4.86 32.90 0.42
C THR A 578 -6.38 32.83 0.63
N SER A 579 -7.18 32.90 -0.43
CA SER A 579 -8.64 32.80 -0.31
C SER A 579 -9.08 31.46 0.27
N VAL A 580 -10.21 31.52 0.97
CA VAL A 580 -10.92 30.35 1.49
C VAL A 580 -12.23 30.22 0.70
N VAL A 581 -12.40 29.10 0.03
CA VAL A 581 -13.65 28.73 -0.62
C VAL A 581 -14.40 27.80 0.32
N SER A 582 -15.64 28.11 0.62
CA SER A 582 -16.50 27.26 1.47
C SER A 582 -17.92 27.27 0.95
N ASP A 583 -18.55 26.11 0.88
CA ASP A 583 -19.96 25.90 0.47
C ASP A 583 -20.75 25.14 1.52
#